data_d75f9565183321779c228bb35715a37e
#
_entry.id   d75f9565183321779c228bb35715a37e
#
_cell.length_a   1.000
_cell.length_b   1.000
_cell.length_c   1.000
_cell.angle_alpha   90.00
_cell.angle_beta   90.00
_cell.angle_gamma   90.00
#
_symmetry.space_group_name_H-M   'P 1'
#
loop_
_entity.id
_entity.type
_entity.pdbx_description
1 polymer ?
#
loop_
_entity_poly.entity_id
_entity_poly.type
_entity_poly.pdbx_seq_one_letter_code
_entity_poly.pdbx_strand_id
1 'polypeptide(L)'
;MPRASCVIPCTTALLLGAAGLSALALAAAQPATAATAWPGHVFAPYVDTGLSNTTLTTVAADYGTKYFSLAFVNGSGCQWSLPNESGWQAQISALQAEGGDVSISFGGYTVDTDGTDLGATCSSPSAMAAQVESVVTTLHVTHLDFDIESNEEYNSADYTRTAQALALVRSWASANGQPLAISYTLPVLPTGLPQDGVSVLDAAAANGFTPNVVNIMTMDYGTSGTEMGTAANQALDATAGQVASVFGMSGSAAYAMLGNTPMIGQNDTPGEIFTLADAATVESHAAQQGIALLSFWAEGRDNGGCPGTTTAESTCSGLSQGTGAFTQAFQPFTSGGSGGSPTPTPTPTPTPTPTGGSCAAAWNNSTAYVSGDQVSYHGDNWTANQWNYDEVPGGASGAWNENGSC
;
A
#
# COMPACT_ATOMS: atom_id res chain seq x y z
N MET A 1 -72.28 -53.96 -38.45
CA MET A 1 -72.26 -54.47 -39.86
C MET A 1 -71.83 -53.38 -40.73
N PRO A 2 -71.10 -53.58 -41.79
CA PRO A 2 -69.74 -54.13 -41.94
C PRO A 2 -68.74 -53.14 -42.44
N ARG A 3 -67.52 -53.46 -42.20
CA ARG A 3 -66.24 -53.31 -42.98
C ARG A 3 -66.21 -52.60 -44.32
N ALA A 4 -65.26 -51.77 -44.51
CA ALA A 4 -64.47 -51.70 -45.75
C ALA A 4 -63.06 -51.15 -45.51
N SER A 5 -62.09 -52.01 -45.75
CA SER A 5 -60.67 -51.68 -45.84
C SER A 5 -60.37 -51.00 -47.17
N CYS A 6 -59.48 -50.01 -47.14
CA CYS A 6 -58.87 -49.54 -48.40
C CYS A 6 -57.36 -49.38 -48.10
N VAL A 7 -56.57 -50.16 -48.82
CA VAL A 7 -55.15 -50.19 -48.89
C VAL A 7 -54.72 -49.29 -50.08
N ILE A 8 -53.81 -48.36 -49.86
CA ILE A 8 -53.06 -47.66 -50.91
C ILE A 8 -51.61 -47.46 -50.46
N PRO A 9 -50.62 -47.55 -51.37
CA PRO A 9 -49.25 -47.95 -50.98
C PRO A 9 -48.31 -46.77 -50.65
N CYS A 10 -47.30 -47.16 -49.90
CA CYS A 10 -46.11 -46.36 -49.58
C CYS A 10 -45.32 -45.90 -50.78
N THR A 11 -45.00 -44.63 -50.85
CA THR A 11 -43.86 -44.11 -51.59
C THR A 11 -42.94 -43.42 -50.60
N THR A 12 -41.78 -44.03 -50.39
CA THR A 12 -40.70 -43.56 -49.56
C THR A 12 -39.97 -42.39 -50.26
N ALA A 13 -40.00 -41.22 -49.66
CA ALA A 13 -39.08 -40.10 -50.00
C ALA A 13 -38.06 -39.99 -48.88
N LEU A 14 -36.81 -40.32 -49.16
CA LEU A 14 -35.65 -40.02 -48.32
C LEU A 14 -35.38 -38.53 -48.32
N LEU A 15 -35.59 -37.87 -47.17
CA LEU A 15 -35.06 -36.57 -46.91
C LEU A 15 -33.81 -36.74 -46.01
N LEU A 16 -32.62 -36.51 -46.58
CA LEU A 16 -31.38 -36.34 -45.83
C LEU A 16 -31.47 -35.03 -45.06
N GLY A 17 -31.75 -35.13 -43.73
CA GLY A 17 -31.59 -34.04 -42.77
C GLY A 17 -30.16 -33.94 -42.34
N ALA A 18 -29.43 -32.89 -42.73
CA ALA A 18 -28.14 -32.55 -42.19
C ALA A 18 -28.29 -32.11 -40.71
N ALA A 19 -27.93 -32.97 -39.79
CA ALA A 19 -27.82 -32.62 -38.36
C ALA A 19 -26.59 -31.76 -38.17
N GLY A 20 -26.78 -30.45 -38.02
CA GLY A 20 -25.74 -29.54 -37.55
C GLY A 20 -25.43 -29.82 -36.09
N LEU A 21 -24.31 -30.45 -35.82
CA LEU A 21 -23.71 -30.53 -34.47
C LEU A 21 -23.20 -29.14 -34.10
N SER A 22 -24.00 -28.39 -33.35
CA SER A 22 -23.51 -27.20 -32.62
C SER A 22 -22.62 -27.71 -31.47
N ALA A 23 -21.32 -27.65 -31.67
CA ALA A 23 -20.36 -27.84 -30.57
C ALA A 23 -20.51 -26.65 -29.63
N LEU A 24 -21.21 -26.84 -28.52
CA LEU A 24 -21.05 -25.95 -27.38
C LEU A 24 -19.60 -26.13 -26.91
N ALA A 25 -18.75 -25.12 -27.18
CA ALA A 25 -17.47 -25.00 -26.51
C ALA A 25 -17.78 -24.70 -25.03
N LEU A 26 -17.66 -25.71 -24.17
CA LEU A 26 -17.47 -25.46 -22.74
C LEU A 26 -16.14 -24.69 -22.61
N ALA A 27 -16.25 -23.40 -22.34
CA ALA A 27 -15.12 -22.65 -21.82
C ALA A 27 -14.72 -23.34 -20.52
N ALA A 28 -13.59 -24.05 -20.51
CA ALA A 28 -13.00 -24.53 -19.28
C ALA A 28 -12.72 -23.29 -18.43
N ALA A 29 -13.36 -23.22 -17.26
CA ALA A 29 -12.97 -22.24 -16.25
C ALA A 29 -11.48 -22.42 -15.99
N GLN A 30 -10.67 -21.40 -16.25
CA GLN A 30 -9.26 -21.42 -15.86
C GLN A 30 -9.23 -21.61 -14.34
N PRO A 31 -8.38 -22.52 -13.83
CA PRO A 31 -8.20 -22.61 -12.40
C PRO A 31 -7.79 -21.22 -11.90
N ALA A 32 -8.47 -20.73 -10.88
CA ALA A 32 -8.04 -19.52 -10.18
C ALA A 32 -6.56 -19.70 -9.82
N THR A 33 -5.71 -18.82 -10.31
CA THR A 33 -4.31 -18.80 -9.89
C THR A 33 -4.32 -18.58 -8.38
N ALA A 34 -3.68 -19.47 -7.63
CA ALA A 34 -3.55 -19.31 -6.19
C ALA A 34 -2.89 -17.95 -5.93
N ALA A 35 -3.49 -17.16 -5.05
CA ALA A 35 -2.95 -15.86 -4.67
C ALA A 35 -1.50 -16.01 -4.25
N THR A 36 -0.65 -15.13 -4.74
CA THR A 36 0.79 -15.15 -4.46
C THR A 36 1.01 -14.77 -2.99
N ALA A 37 1.80 -15.54 -2.27
CA ALA A 37 2.18 -15.15 -0.91
C ALA A 37 2.99 -13.83 -0.96
N TRP A 38 2.61 -12.88 -0.12
CA TRP A 38 3.32 -11.61 -0.02
C TRP A 38 4.72 -11.83 0.58
N PRO A 39 5.75 -11.08 0.14
CA PRO A 39 7.05 -11.11 0.79
C PRO A 39 6.95 -10.60 2.23
N GLY A 40 7.95 -10.95 3.05
CA GLY A 40 8.00 -10.54 4.46
C GLY A 40 8.17 -9.02 4.67
N HIS A 41 8.65 -8.34 3.63
CA HIS A 41 8.76 -6.88 3.53
C HIS A 41 8.17 -6.47 2.20
N VAL A 42 7.14 -5.62 2.22
CA VAL A 42 6.40 -5.28 1.01
C VAL A 42 6.11 -3.79 0.94
N PHE A 43 6.33 -3.22 -0.23
CA PHE A 43 5.78 -1.92 -0.61
C PHE A 43 4.44 -2.15 -1.31
N ALA A 44 3.38 -1.57 -0.76
CA ALA A 44 2.01 -1.70 -1.28
C ALA A 44 1.25 -0.37 -1.12
N PRO A 45 1.37 0.57 -2.08
CA PRO A 45 0.70 1.86 -2.00
C PRO A 45 -0.81 1.72 -2.00
N TYR A 46 -1.50 2.64 -1.35
CA TYR A 46 -2.96 2.74 -1.43
C TYR A 46 -3.40 3.24 -2.81
N VAL A 47 -4.49 2.66 -3.28
CA VAL A 47 -5.21 3.08 -4.49
C VAL A 47 -6.63 3.45 -4.09
N ASP A 48 -7.02 4.71 -4.31
CA ASP A 48 -8.39 5.17 -4.09
C ASP A 48 -9.32 4.58 -5.16
N THR A 49 -10.19 3.67 -4.75
CA THR A 49 -11.12 2.97 -5.64
C THR A 49 -12.26 3.84 -6.14
N GLY A 50 -12.49 5.00 -5.53
CA GLY A 50 -13.43 6.01 -5.99
C GLY A 50 -12.93 6.83 -7.18
N LEU A 51 -11.62 6.75 -7.49
CA LEU A 51 -11.00 7.40 -8.62
C LEU A 51 -10.74 6.40 -9.75
N SER A 52 -10.65 6.88 -10.98
CA SER A 52 -10.39 6.06 -12.17
C SER A 52 -9.02 6.33 -12.80
N ASN A 53 -8.12 6.98 -12.07
CA ASN A 53 -6.84 7.45 -12.57
C ASN A 53 -5.69 6.44 -12.41
N THR A 54 -5.92 5.32 -11.73
CA THR A 54 -4.91 4.27 -11.52
C THR A 54 -5.34 2.96 -12.16
N THR A 55 -4.42 2.32 -12.88
CA THR A 55 -4.56 0.95 -13.41
C THR A 55 -3.42 0.10 -12.84
N LEU A 56 -3.75 -0.92 -12.06
CA LEU A 56 -2.78 -1.71 -11.29
C LEU A 56 -1.68 -2.33 -12.16
N THR A 57 -2.06 -2.96 -13.30
CA THR A 57 -1.10 -3.57 -14.20
C THR A 57 -0.22 -2.56 -14.93
N THR A 58 -0.70 -1.33 -15.13
CA THR A 58 0.12 -0.25 -15.70
C THR A 58 1.19 0.17 -14.71
N VAL A 59 0.83 0.42 -13.44
CA VAL A 59 1.79 0.77 -12.39
C VAL A 59 2.80 -0.38 -12.18
N ALA A 60 2.32 -1.64 -12.23
CA ALA A 60 3.18 -2.80 -12.14
C ALA A 60 4.19 -2.88 -13.29
N ALA A 61 3.75 -2.61 -14.52
CA ALA A 61 4.62 -2.63 -15.69
C ALA A 61 5.62 -1.48 -15.71
N ASP A 62 5.19 -0.27 -15.30
CA ASP A 62 6.01 0.94 -15.38
C ASP A 62 7.04 1.03 -14.24
N TYR A 63 6.68 0.56 -13.04
CA TYR A 63 7.49 0.75 -11.82
C TYR A 63 7.88 -0.55 -11.11
N GLY A 64 7.34 -1.69 -11.52
CA GLY A 64 7.61 -2.99 -10.88
C GLY A 64 6.81 -3.24 -9.60
N THR A 65 5.90 -2.35 -9.21
CA THR A 65 5.03 -2.48 -8.04
C THR A 65 4.01 -3.58 -8.26
N LYS A 66 4.00 -4.61 -7.41
CA LYS A 66 3.14 -5.78 -7.58
C LYS A 66 2.08 -5.94 -6.50
N TYR A 67 2.14 -5.12 -5.45
CA TYR A 67 1.23 -5.18 -4.32
C TYR A 67 0.59 -3.82 -4.12
N PHE A 68 -0.70 -3.79 -3.78
CA PHE A 68 -1.45 -2.56 -3.58
C PHE A 68 -2.46 -2.73 -2.45
N SER A 69 -2.83 -1.64 -1.78
CA SER A 69 -3.97 -1.59 -0.85
C SER A 69 -5.12 -0.85 -1.53
N LEU A 70 -6.23 -1.55 -1.82
CA LEU A 70 -7.39 -0.95 -2.47
C LEU A 70 -8.32 -0.33 -1.42
N ALA A 71 -8.43 0.97 -1.41
CA ALA A 71 -9.18 1.77 -0.46
C ALA A 71 -10.37 2.47 -1.18
N PHE A 72 -11.61 2.29 -0.80
CA PHE A 72 -12.05 1.45 0.30
C PHE A 72 -13.18 0.55 -0.14
N VAL A 73 -13.30 -0.63 0.50
CA VAL A 73 -14.53 -1.40 0.47
C VAL A 73 -15.37 -0.93 1.64
N ASN A 74 -16.38 -0.16 1.34
CA ASN A 74 -17.27 0.41 2.32
C ASN A 74 -18.64 -0.24 2.26
N GLY A 75 -19.34 -0.22 3.37
CA GLY A 75 -20.66 -0.79 3.46
C GLY A 75 -21.63 0.19 4.10
N SER A 76 -22.89 -0.06 3.90
CA SER A 76 -23.95 0.66 4.59
C SER A 76 -24.98 -0.33 5.08
N GLY A 77 -25.39 -0.23 6.35
CA GLY A 77 -26.36 -1.15 6.95
C GLY A 77 -25.85 -2.60 7.01
N CYS A 78 -24.58 -2.82 7.35
CA CYS A 78 -23.94 -4.14 7.42
C CYS A 78 -23.94 -4.88 6.07
N GLN A 79 -23.67 -4.18 4.99
CA GLN A 79 -23.42 -4.77 3.66
C GLN A 79 -22.22 -4.10 3.04
N TRP A 80 -21.23 -4.89 2.61
CA TRP A 80 -20.08 -4.33 1.90
C TRP A 80 -20.46 -3.90 0.47
N SER A 81 -19.78 -2.90 -0.04
CA SER A 81 -19.85 -2.48 -1.42
C SER A 81 -18.50 -1.95 -1.90
N LEU A 82 -18.24 -2.13 -3.18
CA LEU A 82 -17.05 -1.59 -3.85
C LEU A 82 -17.52 -0.86 -5.11
N PRO A 83 -17.25 0.44 -5.27
CA PRO A 83 -17.57 1.14 -6.50
C PRO A 83 -16.91 0.43 -7.70
N ASN A 84 -17.66 0.24 -8.80
CA ASN A 84 -17.17 -0.48 -9.98
C ASN A 84 -16.57 -1.88 -9.65
N GLU A 85 -17.20 -2.65 -8.80
CA GLU A 85 -16.74 -3.96 -8.32
C GLU A 85 -16.21 -4.87 -9.45
N SER A 86 -16.96 -5.03 -10.53
CA SER A 86 -16.55 -5.89 -11.67
C SER A 86 -15.28 -5.39 -12.36
N GLY A 87 -15.07 -4.08 -12.41
CA GLY A 87 -13.85 -3.48 -12.95
C GLY A 87 -12.64 -3.78 -12.05
N TRP A 88 -12.81 -3.65 -10.73
CA TRP A 88 -11.76 -3.99 -9.77
C TRP A 88 -11.46 -5.49 -9.74
N GLN A 89 -12.48 -6.37 -9.78
CA GLN A 89 -12.26 -7.81 -9.91
C GLN A 89 -11.41 -8.16 -11.14
N ALA A 90 -11.67 -7.51 -12.29
CA ALA A 90 -10.88 -7.71 -13.48
C ALA A 90 -9.43 -7.25 -13.32
N GLN A 91 -9.20 -6.09 -12.69
CA GLN A 91 -7.85 -5.58 -12.42
C GLN A 91 -7.09 -6.46 -11.42
N ILE A 92 -7.73 -6.89 -10.34
CA ILE A 92 -7.17 -7.82 -9.35
C ILE A 92 -6.73 -9.12 -10.05
N SER A 93 -7.63 -9.73 -10.82
CA SER A 93 -7.34 -10.97 -11.55
C SER A 93 -6.19 -10.81 -12.54
N ALA A 94 -6.12 -9.68 -13.25
CA ALA A 94 -5.03 -9.39 -14.17
C ALA A 94 -3.69 -9.24 -13.44
N LEU A 95 -3.67 -8.50 -12.33
CA LEU A 95 -2.47 -8.32 -11.50
C LEU A 95 -2.00 -9.66 -10.90
N GLN A 96 -2.93 -10.48 -10.39
CA GLN A 96 -2.62 -11.82 -9.85
C GLN A 96 -2.03 -12.74 -10.93
N ALA A 97 -2.51 -12.65 -12.18
CA ALA A 97 -1.95 -13.41 -13.30
C ALA A 97 -0.50 -13.01 -13.61
N GLU A 98 -0.07 -11.81 -13.26
CA GLU A 98 1.30 -11.30 -13.38
C GLU A 98 2.15 -11.56 -12.10
N GLY A 99 1.59 -12.27 -11.12
CA GLY A 99 2.26 -12.62 -9.87
C GLY A 99 2.26 -11.49 -8.82
N GLY A 100 1.34 -10.53 -8.95
CA GLY A 100 1.02 -9.53 -7.93
C GLY A 100 -0.18 -9.92 -7.09
N ASP A 101 -0.61 -9.07 -6.16
CA ASP A 101 -1.83 -9.23 -5.35
C ASP A 101 -2.26 -7.91 -4.73
N VAL A 102 -3.42 -7.90 -4.08
CA VAL A 102 -3.95 -6.73 -3.39
C VAL A 102 -4.36 -7.04 -1.95
N SER A 103 -4.24 -6.04 -1.07
CA SER A 103 -4.98 -5.96 0.19
C SER A 103 -6.26 -5.17 -0.06
N ILE A 104 -7.36 -5.61 0.54
CA ILE A 104 -8.62 -4.86 0.53
C ILE A 104 -8.77 -4.11 1.83
N SER A 105 -8.87 -2.79 1.75
CA SER A 105 -9.02 -1.91 2.90
C SER A 105 -10.48 -1.55 3.14
N PHE A 106 -10.92 -1.65 4.39
CA PHE A 106 -12.23 -1.26 4.91
C PHE A 106 -12.08 -0.02 5.77
N GLY A 107 -13.15 0.75 5.96
CA GLY A 107 -13.12 1.93 6.83
C GLY A 107 -12.68 3.20 6.10
N GLY A 108 -11.83 3.95 6.76
CA GLY A 108 -11.33 5.24 6.28
C GLY A 108 -12.19 6.43 6.71
N TYR A 109 -11.59 7.62 6.73
CA TYR A 109 -12.11 8.84 7.36
C TYR A 109 -13.61 9.12 7.11
N THR A 110 -14.07 8.99 5.87
CA THR A 110 -15.44 9.37 5.52
C THR A 110 -16.48 8.48 6.19
N VAL A 111 -16.35 7.15 6.06
CA VAL A 111 -17.37 6.23 6.59
C VAL A 111 -17.30 6.11 8.10
N ASP A 112 -16.08 6.21 8.67
CA ASP A 112 -15.89 6.20 10.11
C ASP A 112 -16.42 7.48 10.76
N THR A 113 -16.23 8.64 10.13
CA THR A 113 -16.82 9.91 10.56
C THR A 113 -18.34 9.88 10.50
N ASP A 114 -18.91 9.29 9.44
CA ASP A 114 -20.35 9.19 9.24
C ASP A 114 -20.98 8.05 10.07
N GLY A 115 -20.18 7.16 10.69
CA GLY A 115 -20.65 6.00 11.43
C GLY A 115 -21.39 4.99 10.54
N THR A 116 -20.91 4.82 9.31
CA THR A 116 -21.51 3.94 8.30
C THR A 116 -20.62 2.73 7.97
N ASP A 117 -19.47 2.59 8.64
CA ASP A 117 -18.59 1.44 8.57
C ASP A 117 -19.27 0.13 9.03
N LEU A 118 -18.61 -1.01 8.79
CA LEU A 118 -19.16 -2.31 9.20
C LEU A 118 -19.17 -2.49 10.72
N GLY A 119 -18.19 -1.92 11.43
CA GLY A 119 -18.11 -1.94 12.88
C GLY A 119 -19.33 -1.25 13.51
N ALA A 120 -19.70 -0.07 13.01
CA ALA A 120 -20.87 0.67 13.50
C ALA A 120 -22.21 0.05 13.09
N THR A 121 -22.33 -0.45 11.86
CA THR A 121 -23.63 -0.80 11.26
C THR A 121 -24.02 -2.26 11.43
N CYS A 122 -23.10 -3.18 11.61
CA CYS A 122 -23.41 -4.58 11.82
C CYS A 122 -23.97 -4.84 13.22
N SER A 123 -25.06 -5.58 13.31
CA SER A 123 -25.74 -5.87 14.58
C SER A 123 -24.99 -6.85 15.50
N SER A 124 -23.99 -7.56 14.95
CA SER A 124 -23.21 -8.55 15.70
C SER A 124 -21.85 -8.82 15.01
N PRO A 125 -20.86 -9.32 15.78
CA PRO A 125 -19.59 -9.78 15.22
C PRO A 125 -19.75 -10.82 14.11
N SER A 126 -20.69 -11.76 14.25
CA SER A 126 -20.92 -12.78 13.22
C SER A 126 -21.54 -12.23 11.94
N ALA A 127 -22.39 -11.20 12.05
CA ALA A 127 -22.92 -10.53 10.86
C ALA A 127 -21.81 -9.78 10.10
N MET A 128 -20.93 -9.09 10.82
CA MET A 128 -19.78 -8.44 10.24
C MET A 128 -18.80 -9.44 9.62
N ALA A 129 -18.47 -10.53 10.34
CA ALA A 129 -17.59 -11.57 9.82
C ALA A 129 -18.09 -12.13 8.49
N ALA A 130 -19.38 -12.40 8.35
CA ALA A 130 -19.97 -12.89 7.11
C ALA A 130 -19.79 -11.91 5.92
N GLN A 131 -19.81 -10.61 6.17
CA GLN A 131 -19.52 -9.59 5.14
C GLN A 131 -18.05 -9.65 4.71
N VAL A 132 -17.13 -9.71 5.66
CA VAL A 132 -15.69 -9.79 5.40
C VAL A 132 -15.33 -11.08 4.65
N GLU A 133 -15.88 -12.24 5.09
CA GLU A 133 -15.71 -13.52 4.40
C GLU A 133 -16.23 -13.47 2.94
N SER A 134 -17.34 -12.76 2.73
CA SER A 134 -17.90 -12.54 1.38
C SER A 134 -16.94 -11.74 0.50
N VAL A 135 -16.29 -10.70 1.02
CA VAL A 135 -15.27 -9.94 0.27
C VAL A 135 -14.10 -10.84 -0.12
N VAL A 136 -13.54 -11.61 0.82
CA VAL A 136 -12.44 -12.54 0.56
C VAL A 136 -12.79 -13.52 -0.56
N THR A 137 -13.98 -14.11 -0.50
CA THR A 137 -14.41 -15.13 -1.47
C THR A 137 -14.81 -14.54 -2.81
N THR A 138 -15.36 -13.33 -2.84
CA THR A 138 -15.78 -12.64 -4.07
C THR A 138 -14.59 -12.06 -4.84
N LEU A 139 -13.65 -11.43 -4.13
CA LEU A 139 -12.50 -10.78 -4.74
C LEU A 139 -11.27 -11.69 -4.86
N HIS A 140 -11.32 -12.89 -4.28
CA HIS A 140 -10.21 -13.88 -4.28
C HIS A 140 -8.91 -13.33 -3.73
N VAL A 141 -8.98 -12.60 -2.61
CA VAL A 141 -7.83 -11.95 -1.96
C VAL A 141 -7.37 -12.70 -0.72
N THR A 142 -6.11 -12.48 -0.35
CA THR A 142 -5.49 -13.10 0.83
C THR A 142 -5.06 -12.08 1.88
N HIS A 143 -5.23 -10.80 1.60
CA HIS A 143 -4.86 -9.70 2.47
C HIS A 143 -6.05 -8.76 2.65
N LEU A 144 -6.28 -8.35 3.88
CA LEU A 144 -7.27 -7.36 4.28
C LEU A 144 -6.59 -6.29 5.14
N ASP A 145 -7.14 -5.11 5.10
CA ASP A 145 -6.79 -4.00 5.93
C ASP A 145 -8.03 -3.37 6.55
N PHE A 146 -7.93 -2.90 7.78
CA PHE A 146 -8.98 -2.17 8.47
C PHE A 146 -8.41 -0.84 8.90
N ASP A 147 -8.80 0.20 8.18
CA ASP A 147 -8.42 1.58 8.41
C ASP A 147 -9.42 2.20 9.39
N ILE A 148 -9.04 2.22 10.67
CA ILE A 148 -9.90 2.57 11.81
C ILE A 148 -9.56 3.99 12.23
N GLU A 149 -10.48 4.90 11.94
CA GLU A 149 -10.30 6.33 12.16
C GLU A 149 -11.51 6.94 12.90
N SER A 150 -11.38 8.20 13.30
CA SER A 150 -12.50 9.06 13.71
C SER A 150 -13.48 8.35 14.68
N ASN A 151 -14.76 8.28 14.36
CA ASN A 151 -15.78 7.72 15.26
C ASN A 151 -15.59 6.23 15.54
N GLU A 152 -15.05 5.41 14.62
CA GLU A 152 -14.77 4.01 14.92
C GLU A 152 -13.65 3.89 15.96
N GLU A 153 -12.57 4.68 15.83
CA GLU A 153 -11.45 4.71 16.79
C GLU A 153 -11.90 5.15 18.20
N TYR A 154 -12.87 6.07 18.27
CA TYR A 154 -13.36 6.62 19.54
C TYR A 154 -14.51 5.82 20.16
N ASN A 155 -15.13 4.90 19.41
CA ASN A 155 -16.27 4.12 19.88
C ASN A 155 -15.86 2.69 20.25
N SER A 156 -15.71 2.44 21.55
CA SER A 156 -15.29 1.13 22.05
C SER A 156 -16.22 -0.03 21.69
N ALA A 157 -17.50 0.22 21.43
CA ALA A 157 -18.42 -0.82 20.99
C ALA A 157 -18.14 -1.24 19.54
N ASP A 158 -17.75 -0.31 18.68
CA ASP A 158 -17.52 -0.54 17.25
C ASP A 158 -16.19 -1.25 17.04
N TYR A 159 -15.06 -0.70 17.51
CA TYR A 159 -13.77 -1.39 17.36
C TYR A 159 -13.70 -2.73 18.12
N THR A 160 -14.46 -2.89 19.23
CA THR A 160 -14.57 -4.22 19.89
C THR A 160 -15.33 -5.20 19.03
N ARG A 161 -16.40 -4.78 18.36
CA ARG A 161 -17.16 -5.61 17.41
C ARG A 161 -16.28 -6.00 16.22
N THR A 162 -15.53 -5.06 15.68
CA THR A 162 -14.53 -5.30 14.62
C THR A 162 -13.52 -6.35 15.06
N ALA A 163 -12.90 -6.22 16.23
CA ALA A 163 -11.95 -7.20 16.76
C ALA A 163 -12.56 -8.60 16.90
N GLN A 164 -13.78 -8.71 17.44
CA GLN A 164 -14.51 -9.97 17.58
C GLN A 164 -14.86 -10.59 16.23
N ALA A 165 -15.27 -9.79 15.26
CA ALA A 165 -15.57 -10.24 13.91
C ALA A 165 -14.31 -10.79 13.23
N LEU A 166 -13.18 -10.10 13.35
CA LEU A 166 -11.93 -10.52 12.74
C LEU A 166 -11.34 -11.79 13.37
N ALA A 167 -11.56 -12.00 14.67
CA ALA A 167 -11.24 -13.29 15.30
C ALA A 167 -12.07 -14.46 14.70
N LEU A 168 -13.35 -14.21 14.37
CA LEU A 168 -14.21 -15.19 13.67
C LEU A 168 -13.73 -15.41 12.23
N VAL A 169 -13.43 -14.34 11.49
CA VAL A 169 -12.90 -14.41 10.11
C VAL A 169 -11.62 -15.23 10.07
N ARG A 170 -10.69 -15.00 11.01
CA ARG A 170 -9.44 -15.78 11.10
C ARG A 170 -9.70 -17.26 11.37
N SER A 171 -10.66 -17.57 12.25
CA SER A 171 -11.08 -18.93 12.54
C SER A 171 -11.71 -19.60 11.31
N TRP A 172 -12.56 -18.89 10.59
CA TRP A 172 -13.15 -19.34 9.33
C TRP A 172 -12.06 -19.58 8.27
N ALA A 173 -11.13 -18.66 8.08
CA ALA A 173 -10.03 -18.80 7.12
C ALA A 173 -9.20 -20.06 7.41
N SER A 174 -8.82 -20.26 8.68
CA SER A 174 -8.10 -21.46 9.13
C SER A 174 -8.87 -22.75 8.85
N ALA A 175 -10.16 -22.78 9.16
CA ALA A 175 -11.02 -23.96 8.95
C ALA A 175 -11.19 -24.32 7.46
N ASN A 176 -11.09 -23.32 6.57
CA ASN A 176 -11.23 -23.51 5.13
C ASN A 176 -9.88 -23.62 4.40
N GLY A 177 -8.75 -23.61 5.12
CA GLY A 177 -7.40 -23.62 4.51
C GLY A 177 -7.12 -22.39 3.65
N GLN A 178 -7.82 -21.28 3.94
CA GLN A 178 -7.66 -19.99 3.25
C GLN A 178 -6.52 -19.21 3.91
N PRO A 179 -5.39 -18.96 3.21
CA PRO A 179 -4.41 -18.05 3.74
C PRO A 179 -5.01 -16.65 3.84
N LEU A 180 -4.92 -16.02 5.01
CA LEU A 180 -5.47 -14.69 5.24
C LEU A 180 -4.61 -13.90 6.22
N ALA A 181 -4.03 -12.81 5.75
CA ALA A 181 -3.40 -11.80 6.58
C ALA A 181 -4.37 -10.61 6.76
N ILE A 182 -4.40 -10.03 7.96
CA ILE A 182 -5.27 -8.91 8.30
C ILE A 182 -4.44 -7.85 9.00
N SER A 183 -4.45 -6.63 8.48
CA SER A 183 -3.83 -5.45 9.09
C SER A 183 -4.85 -4.51 9.70
N TYR A 184 -4.38 -3.72 10.68
CA TYR A 184 -5.02 -2.50 11.15
C TYR A 184 -4.21 -1.32 10.66
N THR A 185 -4.89 -0.28 10.17
CA THR A 185 -4.32 1.03 9.86
C THR A 185 -4.90 2.04 10.83
N LEU A 186 -4.02 2.81 11.48
CA LEU A 186 -4.40 3.66 12.62
C LEU A 186 -3.75 5.04 12.51
N PRO A 187 -4.45 6.10 12.94
CA PRO A 187 -3.87 7.43 13.13
C PRO A 187 -2.71 7.40 14.14
N VAL A 188 -1.70 8.21 13.90
CA VAL A 188 -0.51 8.26 14.73
C VAL A 188 -0.01 9.70 14.90
N LEU A 189 0.69 9.95 16.00
CA LEU A 189 1.50 11.17 16.21
C LEU A 189 2.99 10.81 16.17
N PRO A 190 3.90 11.77 16.04
CA PRO A 190 5.35 11.50 16.16
C PRO A 190 5.73 10.84 17.49
N THR A 191 4.87 10.91 18.49
CA THR A 191 5.04 10.29 19.82
C THR A 191 4.44 8.88 19.93
N GLY A 192 3.93 8.32 18.84
CA GLY A 192 3.24 7.02 18.77
C GLY A 192 1.73 7.15 18.64
N LEU A 193 1.03 6.02 18.74
CA LEU A 193 -0.44 5.98 18.71
C LEU A 193 -1.01 6.81 19.86
N PRO A 194 -2.05 7.63 19.59
CA PRO A 194 -2.89 8.20 20.64
C PRO A 194 -3.47 7.09 21.54
N GLN A 195 -3.99 7.48 22.72
CA GLN A 195 -4.57 6.50 23.65
C GLN A 195 -5.73 5.72 23.02
N ASP A 196 -6.50 6.34 22.13
CA ASP A 196 -7.62 5.69 21.44
C ASP A 196 -7.11 4.59 20.50
N GLY A 197 -6.07 4.85 19.71
CA GLY A 197 -5.43 3.82 18.87
C GLY A 197 -4.82 2.67 19.68
N VAL A 198 -4.22 2.96 20.85
CA VAL A 198 -3.77 1.92 21.79
C VAL A 198 -4.97 1.10 22.29
N SER A 199 -6.10 1.74 22.59
CA SER A 199 -7.32 1.05 23.06
C SER A 199 -7.92 0.13 21.98
N VAL A 200 -7.80 0.47 20.69
CA VAL A 200 -8.15 -0.42 19.58
C VAL A 200 -7.30 -1.69 19.60
N LEU A 201 -5.98 -1.55 19.80
CA LEU A 201 -5.07 -2.72 19.89
C LEU A 201 -5.32 -3.55 21.14
N ASP A 202 -5.58 -2.91 22.29
CA ASP A 202 -5.94 -3.59 23.55
C ASP A 202 -7.25 -4.41 23.38
N ALA A 203 -8.24 -3.85 22.69
CA ALA A 203 -9.48 -4.55 22.39
C ALA A 203 -9.25 -5.75 21.45
N ALA A 204 -8.39 -5.62 20.47
CA ALA A 204 -8.00 -6.71 19.59
C ALA A 204 -7.38 -7.85 20.40
N ALA A 205 -6.38 -7.55 21.23
CA ALA A 205 -5.71 -8.54 22.09
C ALA A 205 -6.68 -9.20 23.07
N ALA A 206 -7.56 -8.43 23.71
CA ALA A 206 -8.54 -8.93 24.67
C ALA A 206 -9.57 -9.87 24.03
N ASN A 207 -9.85 -9.73 22.73
CA ASN A 207 -10.77 -10.59 21.98
C ASN A 207 -10.06 -11.70 21.18
N GLY A 208 -8.79 -11.96 21.45
CA GLY A 208 -8.03 -13.05 20.82
C GLY A 208 -7.69 -12.80 19.35
N PHE A 209 -7.70 -11.54 18.92
CA PHE A 209 -7.26 -11.13 17.60
C PHE A 209 -5.90 -10.40 17.70
N THR A 210 -4.95 -10.83 16.90
CA THR A 210 -3.67 -10.14 16.74
C THR A 210 -3.52 -9.80 15.26
N PRO A 211 -3.50 -8.54 14.83
CA PRO A 211 -3.31 -8.19 13.43
C PRO A 211 -1.96 -8.73 12.92
N ASN A 212 -1.85 -9.01 11.64
CA ASN A 212 -0.58 -9.37 11.01
C ASN A 212 0.33 -8.14 10.86
N VAL A 213 -0.29 -6.98 10.61
CA VAL A 213 0.40 -5.69 10.53
C VAL A 213 -0.41 -4.65 11.30
N VAL A 214 0.28 -3.82 12.06
CA VAL A 214 -0.22 -2.53 12.57
C VAL A 214 0.43 -1.46 11.72
N ASN A 215 -0.31 -0.96 10.75
CA ASN A 215 0.11 0.10 9.85
C ASN A 215 -0.23 1.45 10.47
N ILE A 216 0.66 2.42 10.37
CA ILE A 216 0.46 3.75 10.95
C ILE A 216 0.37 4.82 9.88
N MET A 217 -0.59 5.72 10.01
CA MET A 217 -0.78 6.86 9.12
C MET A 217 0.12 8.02 9.52
N THR A 218 1.33 8.08 8.94
CA THR A 218 2.34 9.10 9.25
C THR A 218 2.13 10.38 8.44
N MET A 219 0.96 11.00 8.67
CA MET A 219 0.43 12.17 7.98
C MET A 219 -0.45 12.99 8.92
N ASP A 220 -0.77 14.21 8.52
CA ASP A 220 -1.79 15.07 9.14
C ASP A 220 -1.66 15.25 10.67
N TYR A 221 -0.44 15.50 11.14
CA TYR A 221 -0.13 15.67 12.56
C TYR A 221 -0.72 16.96 13.17
N GLY A 222 -1.31 17.82 12.35
CA GLY A 222 -1.93 19.06 12.79
C GLY A 222 -0.97 20.21 13.05
N THR A 223 0.30 20.10 12.60
CA THR A 223 1.33 21.12 12.87
C THR A 223 2.06 21.53 11.59
N SER A 224 1.77 22.72 11.10
CA SER A 224 2.45 23.30 9.93
C SER A 224 3.98 23.35 10.13
N GLY A 225 4.72 22.99 9.09
CA GLY A 225 6.18 23.01 9.08
C GLY A 225 6.84 21.83 9.79
N THR A 226 6.09 20.76 10.08
CA THR A 226 6.63 19.49 10.52
C THR A 226 7.56 18.93 9.45
N GLU A 227 8.73 18.45 9.85
CA GLU A 227 9.62 17.70 8.97
C GLU A 227 9.11 16.25 8.93
N MET A 228 8.44 15.90 7.82
CA MET A 228 7.57 14.74 7.74
C MET A 228 8.32 13.41 7.79
N GLY A 229 9.51 13.32 7.19
CA GLY A 229 10.31 12.11 7.20
C GLY A 229 10.79 11.72 8.60
N THR A 230 11.31 12.69 9.35
CA THR A 230 11.72 12.48 10.75
C THR A 230 10.53 12.16 11.65
N ALA A 231 9.42 12.88 11.48
CA ALA A 231 8.20 12.67 12.25
C ALA A 231 7.64 11.25 12.03
N ALA A 232 7.65 10.78 10.79
CA ALA A 232 7.22 9.42 10.43
C ALA A 232 8.09 8.34 11.09
N ASN A 233 9.40 8.52 11.10
CA ASN A 233 10.32 7.59 11.75
C ASN A 233 10.17 7.60 13.28
N GLN A 234 9.97 8.77 13.88
CA GLN A 234 9.70 8.88 15.33
C GLN A 234 8.37 8.18 15.70
N ALA A 235 7.33 8.37 14.89
CA ALA A 235 6.05 7.69 15.07
C ALA A 235 6.20 6.16 15.02
N LEU A 236 6.97 5.66 14.05
CA LEU A 236 7.24 4.23 13.90
C LEU A 236 7.96 3.66 15.14
N ASP A 237 9.02 4.32 15.57
CA ASP A 237 9.82 3.86 16.73
C ASP A 237 9.01 3.87 18.03
N ALA A 238 8.20 4.91 18.24
CA ALA A 238 7.32 5.00 19.40
C ALA A 238 6.23 3.93 19.38
N THR A 239 5.61 3.70 18.21
CA THR A 239 4.57 2.67 18.05
C THR A 239 5.13 1.26 18.25
N ALA A 240 6.38 0.99 17.86
CA ALA A 240 7.03 -0.29 18.13
C ALA A 240 7.03 -0.64 19.62
N GLY A 241 7.28 0.33 20.49
CA GLY A 241 7.22 0.17 21.95
C GLY A 241 5.79 -0.13 22.45
N GLN A 242 4.78 0.53 21.87
CA GLN A 242 3.38 0.32 22.25
C GLN A 242 2.89 -1.06 21.79
N VAL A 243 3.15 -1.46 20.57
CA VAL A 243 2.82 -2.79 20.01
C VAL A 243 3.51 -3.90 20.81
N ALA A 244 4.80 -3.73 21.14
CA ALA A 244 5.52 -4.68 21.99
C ALA A 244 4.84 -4.84 23.36
N SER A 245 4.37 -3.75 23.95
CA SER A 245 3.66 -3.76 25.23
C SER A 245 2.30 -4.45 25.16
N VAL A 246 1.46 -4.09 24.17
CA VAL A 246 0.10 -4.63 24.04
C VAL A 246 0.12 -6.14 23.77
N PHE A 247 0.98 -6.61 22.88
CA PHE A 247 1.03 -8.02 22.48
C PHE A 247 2.09 -8.84 23.20
N GLY A 248 2.82 -8.27 24.17
CA GLY A 248 3.81 -8.98 24.99
C GLY A 248 4.98 -9.55 24.19
N MET A 249 5.50 -8.83 23.22
CA MET A 249 6.54 -9.29 22.30
C MET A 249 7.85 -8.51 22.42
N SER A 250 8.94 -8.99 21.79
CA SER A 250 10.21 -8.28 21.73
C SER A 250 10.13 -7.08 20.78
N GLY A 251 11.00 -6.07 20.95
CA GLY A 251 11.04 -4.91 20.07
C GLY A 251 11.24 -5.27 18.59
N SER A 252 12.13 -6.21 18.26
CA SER A 252 12.33 -6.66 16.88
C SER A 252 11.10 -7.36 16.29
N ALA A 253 10.36 -8.12 17.10
CA ALA A 253 9.10 -8.74 16.67
C ALA A 253 8.01 -7.68 16.47
N ALA A 254 8.01 -6.61 17.29
CA ALA A 254 7.09 -5.50 17.11
C ALA A 254 7.35 -4.76 15.79
N TYR A 255 8.61 -4.43 15.47
CA TYR A 255 8.95 -3.83 14.18
C TYR A 255 8.51 -4.72 12.99
N ALA A 256 8.75 -6.03 13.06
CA ALA A 256 8.32 -6.96 12.01
C ALA A 256 6.80 -7.05 11.85
N MET A 257 6.03 -6.44 12.75
CA MET A 257 4.57 -6.34 12.71
C MET A 257 4.10 -4.93 12.32
N LEU A 258 5.00 -3.98 12.07
CA LEU A 258 4.61 -2.61 11.73
C LEU A 258 4.52 -2.37 10.22
N GLY A 259 3.68 -1.40 9.87
CA GLY A 259 3.63 -0.74 8.58
C GLY A 259 3.74 0.78 8.75
N ASN A 260 4.14 1.48 7.69
CA ASN A 260 4.26 2.94 7.67
C ASN A 260 3.66 3.50 6.38
N THR A 261 2.72 4.44 6.51
CA THR A 261 1.95 5.01 5.41
C THR A 261 1.93 6.53 5.51
N PRO A 262 2.88 7.25 4.93
CA PRO A 262 2.79 8.70 4.77
C PRO A 262 1.80 9.10 3.67
N MET A 263 1.33 10.35 3.71
CA MET A 263 0.62 11.00 2.62
C MET A 263 1.61 11.79 1.76
N ILE A 264 1.76 11.39 0.51
CA ILE A 264 2.75 11.98 -0.40
C ILE A 264 2.37 13.39 -0.86
N GLY A 265 3.33 14.30 -0.88
CA GLY A 265 3.12 15.70 -1.27
C GLY A 265 2.40 16.51 -0.20
N GLN A 266 1.50 17.41 -0.63
CA GLN A 266 0.68 18.23 0.27
C GLN A 266 -0.26 17.35 1.07
N ASN A 267 -0.21 17.44 2.40
CA ASN A 267 -1.14 16.77 3.30
C ASN A 267 -2.41 17.61 3.48
N ASP A 268 -3.46 17.03 4.09
CA ASP A 268 -4.69 17.76 4.39
C ASP A 268 -4.46 18.84 5.44
N THR A 269 -3.52 18.63 6.36
CA THR A 269 -3.03 19.67 7.27
C THR A 269 -2.18 20.70 6.50
N PRO A 270 -2.62 21.97 6.43
CA PRO A 270 -1.91 22.99 5.68
C PRO A 270 -0.47 23.19 6.17
N GLY A 271 0.48 23.10 5.25
CA GLY A 271 1.91 23.29 5.53
C GLY A 271 2.64 22.04 6.02
N GLU A 272 1.98 20.89 6.05
CA GLU A 272 2.63 19.58 6.11
C GLU A 272 2.83 19.08 4.67
N ILE A 273 4.09 18.82 4.32
CA ILE A 273 4.47 18.45 2.96
C ILE A 273 5.45 17.28 3.03
N PHE A 274 5.02 16.12 2.53
CA PHE A 274 5.89 14.96 2.43
C PHE A 274 6.62 14.96 1.09
N THR A 275 7.92 15.14 1.11
CA THR A 275 8.76 15.28 -0.07
C THR A 275 9.41 13.96 -0.51
N LEU A 276 10.06 13.94 -1.69
CA LEU A 276 10.88 12.80 -2.11
C LEU A 276 12.09 12.55 -1.18
N ALA A 277 12.60 13.59 -0.51
CA ALA A 277 13.65 13.43 0.50
C ALA A 277 13.12 12.72 1.74
N ASP A 278 11.89 13.05 2.16
CA ASP A 278 11.21 12.34 3.25
C ASP A 278 10.98 10.88 2.89
N ALA A 279 10.59 10.60 1.63
CA ALA A 279 10.39 9.24 1.15
C ALA A 279 11.67 8.40 1.26
N ALA A 280 12.83 8.93 0.87
CA ALA A 280 14.11 8.25 1.01
C ALA A 280 14.49 8.03 2.49
N THR A 281 14.19 9.01 3.35
CA THR A 281 14.43 8.93 4.80
C THR A 281 13.57 7.84 5.45
N VAL A 282 12.29 7.77 5.08
CA VAL A 282 11.34 6.79 5.62
C VAL A 282 11.64 5.38 5.09
N GLU A 283 11.92 5.22 3.79
CA GLU A 283 12.27 3.92 3.20
C GLU A 283 13.52 3.33 3.85
N SER A 284 14.58 4.12 3.99
CA SER A 284 15.83 3.68 4.60
C SER A 284 15.64 3.23 6.06
N HIS A 285 14.84 3.98 6.85
CA HIS A 285 14.55 3.62 8.24
C HIS A 285 13.67 2.36 8.31
N ALA A 286 12.63 2.28 7.49
CA ALA A 286 11.75 1.13 7.39
C ALA A 286 12.53 -0.16 7.06
N ALA A 287 13.43 -0.09 6.08
CA ALA A 287 14.31 -1.20 5.71
C ALA A 287 15.28 -1.59 6.84
N GLN A 288 15.86 -0.59 7.55
CA GLN A 288 16.77 -0.83 8.67
C GLN A 288 16.05 -1.50 9.86
N GLN A 289 14.84 -1.08 10.16
CA GLN A 289 14.05 -1.66 11.26
C GLN A 289 13.42 -3.02 10.88
N GLY A 290 13.30 -3.31 9.60
CA GLY A 290 12.72 -4.55 9.08
C GLY A 290 11.21 -4.63 9.33
N ILE A 291 10.48 -3.53 9.03
CA ILE A 291 9.02 -3.52 9.14
C ILE A 291 8.37 -4.39 8.04
N ALA A 292 7.11 -4.77 8.24
CA ALA A 292 6.39 -5.65 7.30
C ALA A 292 5.91 -4.91 6.06
N LEU A 293 5.39 -3.69 6.23
CA LEU A 293 4.69 -2.94 5.19
C LEU A 293 5.24 -1.52 5.08
N LEU A 294 5.54 -1.10 3.87
CA LEU A 294 5.71 0.31 3.52
C LEU A 294 4.65 0.68 2.49
N SER A 295 3.99 1.78 2.69
CA SER A 295 2.91 2.24 1.84
C SER A 295 2.92 3.75 1.72
N PHE A 296 1.98 4.31 0.98
CA PHE A 296 1.65 5.74 1.01
C PHE A 296 0.20 6.00 0.55
N TRP A 297 -0.36 7.12 0.97
CA TRP A 297 -1.60 7.67 0.47
C TRP A 297 -1.29 8.73 -0.59
N ALA A 298 -1.66 8.59 -1.87
CA ALA A 298 -2.13 7.41 -2.57
C ALA A 298 -1.56 7.41 -4.00
N GLU A 299 -1.59 6.26 -4.67
CA GLU A 299 -0.99 6.08 -6.00
C GLU A 299 -1.49 7.10 -7.03
N GLY A 300 -2.80 7.41 -7.01
CA GLY A 300 -3.39 8.41 -7.89
C GLY A 300 -2.82 9.82 -7.73
N ARG A 301 -2.12 10.09 -6.62
CA ARG A 301 -1.46 11.36 -6.32
C ARG A 301 0.00 11.40 -6.78
N ASP A 302 0.62 10.25 -7.11
CA ASP A 302 2.05 10.18 -7.42
C ASP A 302 2.38 10.75 -8.81
N ASN A 303 2.11 12.04 -8.96
CA ASN A 303 2.43 12.81 -10.16
C ASN A 303 2.55 14.31 -9.86
N GLY A 304 3.23 15.05 -10.76
CA GLY A 304 3.41 16.49 -10.70
C GLY A 304 2.36 17.30 -11.47
N GLY A 305 1.12 16.82 -11.59
CA GLY A 305 0.07 17.47 -12.39
C GLY A 305 -0.44 18.82 -11.86
N CYS A 306 -0.16 19.14 -10.58
CA CYS A 306 -0.62 20.37 -9.92
C CYS A 306 0.49 21.04 -9.08
N PRO A 307 1.66 21.33 -9.63
CA PRO A 307 2.79 21.83 -8.86
C PRO A 307 2.47 23.20 -8.25
N GLY A 308 2.79 23.35 -6.95
CA GLY A 308 2.63 24.60 -6.21
C GLY A 308 1.22 24.82 -5.63
N THR A 309 0.32 23.82 -5.66
CA THR A 309 -0.89 23.86 -4.83
C THR A 309 -0.50 23.84 -3.35
N THR A 310 -1.28 24.51 -2.51
CA THR A 310 -1.06 24.58 -1.06
C THR A 310 -2.10 23.79 -0.28
N THR A 311 -2.95 23.08 -0.99
CA THR A 311 -4.00 22.18 -0.48
C THR A 311 -3.77 20.78 -1.03
N ALA A 312 -4.16 19.77 -0.30
CA ALA A 312 -4.15 18.41 -0.78
C ALA A 312 -5.13 18.23 -1.95
N GLU A 313 -4.69 17.51 -2.96
CA GLU A 313 -5.48 17.18 -4.15
C GLU A 313 -5.53 15.66 -4.30
N SER A 314 -6.68 15.09 -4.62
CA SER A 314 -6.83 13.63 -4.73
C SER A 314 -6.12 13.01 -5.94
N THR A 315 -5.73 13.82 -6.93
CA THR A 315 -5.19 13.35 -8.21
C THR A 315 -3.77 13.81 -8.52
N CYS A 316 -3.11 14.50 -7.60
CA CYS A 316 -1.72 14.97 -7.74
C CYS A 316 -1.10 15.33 -6.38
N SER A 317 0.22 15.29 -6.27
CA SER A 317 0.93 15.51 -5.01
C SER A 317 1.07 16.99 -4.59
N GLY A 318 0.87 17.93 -5.50
CA GLY A 318 1.18 19.35 -5.28
C GLY A 318 2.67 19.70 -5.51
N LEU A 319 3.52 18.73 -5.74
CA LEU A 319 4.96 18.92 -5.94
C LEU A 319 5.34 18.92 -7.42
N SER A 320 6.48 19.54 -7.72
CA SER A 320 7.12 19.42 -9.03
C SER A 320 7.90 18.10 -9.08
N GLN A 321 7.30 17.07 -9.62
CA GLN A 321 7.87 15.72 -9.70
C GLN A 321 7.47 14.99 -10.98
N GLY A 322 8.19 13.93 -11.33
CA GLY A 322 7.76 12.97 -12.35
C GLY A 322 6.63 12.07 -11.83
N THR A 323 5.83 11.52 -12.75
CA THR A 323 4.84 10.49 -12.41
C THR A 323 5.55 9.24 -11.90
N GLY A 324 5.06 8.67 -10.80
CA GLY A 324 5.63 7.48 -10.15
C GLY A 324 6.93 7.74 -9.38
N ALA A 325 7.25 9.00 -9.05
CA ALA A 325 8.49 9.33 -8.37
C ALA A 325 8.54 8.80 -6.93
N PHE A 326 7.44 8.86 -6.20
CA PHE A 326 7.34 8.27 -4.86
C PHE A 326 7.30 6.75 -4.92
N THR A 327 6.57 6.17 -5.87
CA THR A 327 6.56 4.73 -6.14
C THR A 327 7.97 4.21 -6.37
N GLN A 328 8.77 4.90 -7.20
CA GLN A 328 10.16 4.54 -7.44
C GLN A 328 11.03 4.68 -6.18
N ALA A 329 10.78 5.69 -5.34
CA ALA A 329 11.51 5.90 -4.10
C ALA A 329 11.26 4.80 -3.07
N PHE A 330 10.04 4.26 -3.00
CA PHE A 330 9.67 3.20 -2.05
C PHE A 330 9.86 1.77 -2.58
N GLN A 331 9.93 1.58 -3.90
CA GLN A 331 10.05 0.27 -4.54
C GLN A 331 11.25 -0.58 -4.04
N PRO A 332 12.43 -0.01 -3.72
CA PRO A 332 13.56 -0.78 -3.20
C PRO A 332 13.23 -1.57 -1.92
N PHE A 333 12.29 -1.12 -1.10
CA PHE A 333 11.86 -1.80 0.12
C PHE A 333 11.40 -3.26 -0.11
N THR A 334 10.68 -3.53 -1.21
CA THR A 334 10.25 -4.90 -1.56
C THR A 334 11.39 -5.78 -2.04
N SER A 335 12.43 -5.19 -2.65
CA SER A 335 13.48 -5.94 -3.37
C SER A 335 14.52 -6.57 -2.47
N GLY A 336 14.48 -6.35 -1.17
CA GLY A 336 15.48 -6.99 -0.33
C GLY A 336 15.90 -6.22 0.89
N GLY A 337 14.99 -5.83 1.71
CA GLY A 337 15.26 -5.70 3.13
C GLY A 337 15.64 -7.03 3.79
N SER A 338 16.37 -7.91 3.10
CA SER A 338 17.25 -8.78 3.84
C SER A 338 18.16 -7.84 4.60
N GLY A 339 18.18 -7.90 5.95
CA GLY A 339 19.29 -7.44 6.76
C GLY A 339 20.60 -8.10 6.36
N GLY A 340 20.86 -8.16 5.09
CA GLY A 340 22.15 -8.26 4.46
C GLY A 340 22.75 -6.89 4.69
N SER A 341 23.71 -6.82 5.59
CA SER A 341 24.80 -5.86 5.52
C SER A 341 24.94 -5.46 4.04
N PRO A 342 24.84 -4.15 3.68
CA PRO A 342 24.99 -3.79 2.28
C PRO A 342 26.16 -4.63 1.78
N THR A 343 25.88 -5.48 0.78
CA THR A 343 26.99 -6.10 0.03
C THR A 343 27.83 -4.88 -0.29
N PRO A 344 29.06 -4.77 0.25
CA PRO A 344 29.81 -3.57 0.01
C PRO A 344 29.74 -3.41 -1.49
N THR A 345 29.01 -2.39 -1.94
CA THR A 345 29.21 -1.82 -3.28
C THR A 345 30.70 -1.87 -3.41
N PRO A 346 31.29 -2.56 -4.41
CA PRO A 346 32.72 -2.79 -4.44
C PRO A 346 33.33 -1.47 -4.01
N THR A 347 33.95 -1.48 -2.83
CA THR A 347 34.54 -0.30 -2.23
C THR A 347 35.23 0.35 -3.40
N PRO A 348 34.82 1.57 -3.87
CA PRO A 348 35.56 2.19 -4.92
C PRO A 348 36.98 2.10 -4.42
N THR A 349 37.81 1.37 -5.12
CA THR A 349 39.26 1.29 -4.86
C THR A 349 39.62 2.72 -4.54
N PRO A 350 40.14 3.05 -3.33
CA PRO A 350 40.33 4.43 -2.95
C PRO A 350 41.00 5.10 -4.12
N THR A 351 40.24 5.94 -4.82
CA THR A 351 40.79 6.77 -5.87
C THR A 351 41.87 7.53 -5.14
N PRO A 352 43.14 7.42 -5.52
CA PRO A 352 44.20 8.06 -4.81
C PRO A 352 43.77 9.51 -4.58
N THR A 353 43.79 9.94 -3.34
CA THR A 353 43.55 11.35 -2.96
C THR A 353 44.34 12.19 -3.96
N PRO A 354 43.67 13.03 -4.77
CA PRO A 354 44.40 13.84 -5.74
C PRO A 354 45.28 14.80 -4.94
N THR A 355 46.56 14.53 -4.94
CA THR A 355 47.55 15.50 -4.48
C THR A 355 47.70 16.51 -5.62
N GLY A 356 46.92 17.60 -5.55
CA GLY A 356 47.08 18.80 -6.37
C GLY A 356 46.33 18.79 -7.70
N GLY A 357 45.26 19.49 -7.80
CA GLY A 357 44.91 20.25 -9.02
C GLY A 357 44.09 19.55 -10.10
N SER A 358 43.19 18.59 -9.81
CA SER A 358 42.19 18.21 -10.79
C SER A 358 40.78 18.37 -10.22
N CYS A 359 39.88 19.05 -10.97
CA CYS A 359 38.51 19.20 -10.64
C CYS A 359 37.77 17.84 -10.74
N ALA A 360 36.88 17.58 -9.81
CA ALA A 360 35.88 16.52 -9.91
C ALA A 360 34.96 16.76 -11.14
N ALA A 361 34.07 15.84 -11.44
CA ALA A 361 33.03 16.06 -12.46
C ALA A 361 32.21 17.31 -12.15
N ALA A 362 31.84 18.08 -13.18
CA ALA A 362 31.09 19.32 -12.99
C ALA A 362 29.72 19.00 -12.37
N TRP A 363 29.31 19.81 -11.41
CA TRP A 363 27.94 19.75 -10.84
C TRP A 363 26.88 19.91 -11.94
N ASN A 364 25.80 19.18 -11.80
CA ASN A 364 24.68 19.16 -12.74
C ASN A 364 23.36 19.23 -11.99
N ASN A 365 22.53 20.21 -12.27
CA ASN A 365 21.21 20.41 -11.65
C ASN A 365 20.17 19.32 -11.92
N SER A 366 20.44 18.41 -12.84
CA SER A 366 19.56 17.29 -13.18
C SER A 366 20.05 15.94 -12.60
N THR A 367 21.03 15.99 -11.70
CA THR A 367 21.62 14.80 -11.08
C THR A 367 21.35 14.83 -9.57
N ALA A 368 20.84 13.71 -9.04
CA ALA A 368 20.77 13.51 -7.60
C ALA A 368 22.15 13.13 -7.07
N TYR A 369 22.53 13.72 -5.94
CA TYR A 369 23.78 13.45 -5.25
C TYR A 369 23.50 12.91 -3.85
N VAL A 370 24.33 11.98 -3.39
CA VAL A 370 24.25 11.44 -2.03
C VAL A 370 25.46 11.89 -1.20
N SER A 371 25.38 11.75 0.11
CA SER A 371 26.48 12.09 1.00
C SER A 371 27.78 11.35 0.59
N GLY A 372 28.84 12.11 0.36
CA GLY A 372 30.14 11.62 -0.12
C GLY A 372 30.41 11.84 -1.61
N ASP A 373 29.40 12.14 -2.42
CA ASP A 373 29.59 12.46 -3.85
C ASP A 373 30.40 13.75 -4.01
N GLN A 374 31.31 13.75 -4.99
CA GLN A 374 32.17 14.87 -5.27
C GLN A 374 31.86 15.49 -6.63
N VAL A 375 31.78 16.84 -6.63
CA VAL A 375 31.56 17.62 -7.84
C VAL A 375 32.51 18.81 -7.86
N SER A 376 32.73 19.41 -9.04
CA SER A 376 33.33 20.74 -9.15
C SER A 376 32.28 21.77 -9.50
N TYR A 377 32.38 22.93 -8.86
CA TYR A 377 31.53 24.08 -9.14
C TYR A 377 32.27 25.38 -8.89
N HIS A 378 32.26 26.28 -9.87
CA HIS A 378 32.92 27.58 -9.84
C HIS A 378 34.44 27.54 -9.55
N GLY A 379 35.11 26.42 -9.88
CA GLY A 379 36.58 26.30 -9.72
C GLY A 379 36.99 25.66 -8.40
N ASP A 380 36.04 25.23 -7.58
CA ASP A 380 36.25 24.52 -6.33
C ASP A 380 35.64 23.11 -6.39
N ASN A 381 36.22 22.18 -5.64
CA ASN A 381 35.64 20.88 -5.41
C ASN A 381 34.73 20.91 -4.19
N TRP A 382 33.62 20.20 -4.26
CA TRP A 382 32.57 20.10 -3.23
C TRP A 382 32.26 18.66 -2.95
N THR A 383 31.95 18.31 -1.69
CA THR A 383 31.44 17.01 -1.32
C THR A 383 30.02 17.19 -0.78
N ALA A 384 29.07 16.45 -1.31
CA ALA A 384 27.72 16.38 -0.75
C ALA A 384 27.79 15.85 0.68
N ASN A 385 27.16 16.52 1.63
CA ASN A 385 27.09 16.09 3.02
C ASN A 385 25.76 15.42 3.37
N GLN A 386 24.82 15.47 2.43
CA GLN A 386 23.50 14.84 2.48
C GLN A 386 23.02 14.57 1.06
N TRP A 387 21.95 13.80 0.92
CA TRP A 387 21.25 13.69 -0.37
C TRP A 387 20.76 15.07 -0.82
N ASN A 388 20.97 15.39 -2.09
CA ASN A 388 20.47 16.63 -2.67
C ASN A 388 20.20 16.48 -4.18
N TYR A 389 19.29 17.31 -4.67
CA TYR A 389 18.93 17.40 -6.08
C TYR A 389 18.68 18.86 -6.43
N ASP A 390 19.29 19.34 -7.51
CA ASP A 390 19.24 20.76 -7.95
C ASP A 390 19.75 21.77 -6.88
N GLU A 391 20.46 21.28 -5.85
CA GLU A 391 21.04 22.13 -4.83
C GLU A 391 22.44 22.59 -5.23
N VAL A 392 22.59 23.91 -5.41
CA VAL A 392 23.85 24.52 -5.89
C VAL A 392 24.93 24.41 -4.82
N PRO A 393 26.14 23.88 -5.14
CA PRO A 393 27.28 23.92 -4.22
C PRO A 393 27.57 25.34 -3.72
N GLY A 394 27.64 25.51 -2.38
CA GLY A 394 27.78 26.82 -1.75
C GLY A 394 26.46 27.59 -1.61
N GLY A 395 25.32 27.00 -1.98
CA GLY A 395 24.00 27.60 -1.83
C GLY A 395 23.47 27.57 -0.39
N ALA A 396 22.29 28.15 -0.20
CA ALA A 396 21.69 28.34 1.12
C ALA A 396 21.24 27.02 1.79
N SER A 397 21.06 25.92 1.02
CA SER A 397 20.68 24.61 1.54
C SER A 397 21.71 23.99 2.48
N GLY A 398 22.99 24.40 2.37
CA GLY A 398 24.08 23.81 3.13
C GLY A 398 24.39 22.35 2.79
N ALA A 399 23.84 21.83 1.67
CA ALA A 399 23.99 20.43 1.25
C ALA A 399 25.41 20.03 0.81
N TRP A 400 26.33 20.99 0.75
CA TRP A 400 27.67 20.80 0.22
C TRP A 400 28.76 21.34 1.15
N ASN A 401 29.83 20.56 1.33
CA ASN A 401 31.05 20.99 1.99
C ASN A 401 32.10 21.36 0.93
N GLU A 402 32.69 22.53 1.04
CA GLU A 402 33.78 22.95 0.18
C GLU A 402 35.06 22.20 0.50
N ASN A 403 35.75 21.66 -0.51
CA ASN A 403 36.99 20.91 -0.36
C ASN A 403 38.22 21.68 -0.88
N GLY A 404 38.03 22.92 -1.33
CA GLY A 404 39.06 23.79 -1.86
C GLY A 404 39.18 23.76 -3.39
N SER A 405 40.02 24.65 -3.89
CA SER A 405 40.14 24.89 -5.32
C SER A 405 40.72 23.71 -6.08
N CYS A 406 40.21 23.49 -7.26
CA CYS A 406 40.70 22.50 -8.24
C CYS A 406 41.31 23.18 -9.53
#